data_e2e83e99cbeb8bfea11b3355c98a1a94
#
_entry.id   e2e83e99cbeb8bfea11b3355c98a1a94
#
_cell.length_a   1.000
_cell.length_b   1.000
_cell.length_c   1.000
_cell.angle_alpha   90.00
_cell.angle_beta   90.00
_cell.angle_gamma   90.00
#
_symmetry.space_group_name_H-M   'P 1'
#
loop_
_entity.id
_entity.type
_entity.pdbx_description
1 polymer ?
#
loop_
_entity_poly.entity_id
_entity_poly.type
_entity_poly.pdbx_seq_one_letter_code
_entity_poly.pdbx_strand_id
1 'polypeptide(L)'
;MVLKLSSRLAATLAVSAVTLTLAACGGGGGDAGGNFDGEVKVGILHSLSGTMAISETTLKEVEEMAIKEINDAGGVKVGGKSYKIVAVSEDGASDWPTFAEKAQKLIDSDKVAVVFGGWTSASRKAMLPVFESKNHILFYPIQYEGQECSRNIFYTGAVPNQQAEPAVQWLMDKFGDKLGKKVYLVGSDYVYPRTANTIIKEQMKALGGETVGEDYIPLGNTEVAPIIAKIKKAFPDGGIIINTLNGDSNVALFKQFKAAGIDPAKYPIMSFSIAEEEIRQIGPEYTTGTYAAWNFFMSLDTPASKKFTADFQKMYGADRVTGDPAESAYNMVYLWKNAVEKAGTFEDLDKVRKNMIGITFAAPQGEIKMFPNHHTSERVLIGEAEPTGQFKILYDSKTAVPPIPWNQFVPETKGYTCDWTQDRPDAGKFRM
;
A
#
# COMPACT_ATOMS: atom_id res chain seq x y z
N MET A 1 -58.41 45.39 29.43
CA MET A 1 -59.06 46.49 28.69
C MET A 1 -58.98 45.99 27.20
N VAL A 2 -60.02 45.25 26.77
CA VAL A 2 -61.19 45.73 25.99
C VAL A 2 -60.69 46.42 24.71
N LEU A 3 -61.01 46.02 23.47
CA LEU A 3 -62.17 45.51 22.72
C LEU A 3 -61.65 44.93 21.37
N LYS A 4 -62.14 43.81 20.80
CA LYS A 4 -63.33 43.62 19.91
C LYS A 4 -63.40 44.60 18.72
N LEU A 5 -63.58 44.18 17.50
CA LEU A 5 -64.58 43.51 16.70
C LEU A 5 -64.18 43.51 15.25
N SER A 6 -64.21 42.42 14.50
CA SER A 6 -65.23 41.94 13.56
C SER A 6 -65.41 42.77 12.27
N SER A 7 -65.32 42.15 11.10
CA SER A 7 -66.46 41.90 10.25
C SER A 7 -66.11 41.16 8.95
N ARG A 8 -66.98 40.30 8.58
CA ARG A 8 -67.07 39.45 7.36
C ARG A 8 -67.30 40.30 6.13
N LEU A 9 -66.83 39.82 4.98
CA LEU A 9 -67.72 39.75 3.79
C LEU A 9 -67.17 38.68 2.82
N ALA A 10 -68.09 37.86 2.36
CA ALA A 10 -67.95 36.86 1.34
C ALA A 10 -68.26 37.44 -0.04
N ALA A 11 -67.62 37.01 -1.08
CA ALA A 11 -68.20 36.97 -2.42
C ALA A 11 -67.37 36.09 -3.39
N THR A 12 -67.97 34.98 -3.74
CA THR A 12 -68.21 34.35 -5.07
C THR A 12 -67.10 34.14 -6.07
N LEU A 13 -66.99 32.85 -6.40
CA LEU A 13 -66.51 32.11 -7.56
C LEU A 13 -66.33 32.85 -8.90
N ALA A 14 -65.20 32.56 -9.57
CA ALA A 14 -65.15 32.34 -10.98
C ALA A 14 -64.07 31.26 -11.28
N VAL A 15 -64.53 30.12 -11.80
CA VAL A 15 -63.71 29.01 -12.31
C VAL A 15 -63.24 29.40 -13.71
N SER A 16 -61.95 29.49 -13.91
CA SER A 16 -61.35 29.49 -15.25
C SER A 16 -60.24 28.47 -15.28
N ALA A 17 -60.50 27.37 -15.96
CA ALA A 17 -59.51 26.33 -16.24
C ALA A 17 -58.50 26.88 -17.26
N VAL A 18 -57.27 27.05 -16.82
CA VAL A 18 -56.10 27.26 -17.67
C VAL A 18 -55.21 26.02 -17.57
N THR A 19 -55.23 25.23 -18.61
CA THR A 19 -54.28 24.13 -18.82
C THR A 19 -52.90 24.71 -19.06
N LEU A 20 -52.05 24.73 -18.01
CA LEU A 20 -50.61 24.96 -18.16
C LEU A 20 -49.91 23.63 -18.46
N THR A 21 -49.43 23.49 -19.68
CA THR A 21 -48.40 22.52 -20.04
C THR A 21 -47.12 22.94 -19.36
N LEU A 22 -46.72 22.22 -18.30
CA LEU A 22 -45.40 22.30 -17.72
C LEU A 22 -44.40 21.62 -18.65
N ALA A 23 -43.67 22.42 -19.41
CA ALA A 23 -42.38 22.00 -19.94
C ALA A 23 -41.38 22.01 -18.78
N ALA A 24 -41.09 20.83 -18.21
CA ALA A 24 -40.04 20.66 -17.24
C ALA A 24 -38.70 20.72 -17.96
N CYS A 25 -38.10 21.90 -18.04
CA CYS A 25 -36.67 22.04 -18.25
C CYS A 25 -35.97 21.68 -16.92
N GLY A 26 -35.75 20.38 -16.71
CA GLY A 26 -34.86 19.87 -15.69
C GLY A 26 -33.40 20.10 -16.14
N GLY A 27 -32.79 21.19 -15.66
CA GLY A 27 -31.35 21.32 -15.69
C GLY A 27 -30.74 20.38 -14.66
N GLY A 28 -30.60 19.11 -15.03
CA GLY A 28 -29.78 18.16 -14.28
C GLY A 28 -28.34 18.34 -14.73
N GLY A 29 -27.44 18.71 -13.81
CA GLY A 29 -26.03 18.53 -14.00
C GLY A 29 -25.78 17.05 -14.32
N GLY A 30 -25.34 16.78 -15.56
CA GLY A 30 -25.10 15.43 -16.00
C GLY A 30 -23.87 14.88 -15.26
N ASP A 31 -24.09 14.01 -14.28
CA ASP A 31 -23.15 12.95 -14.00
C ASP A 31 -22.96 12.18 -15.30
N ALA A 32 -21.72 12.13 -15.81
CA ALA A 32 -21.35 11.30 -16.96
C ALA A 32 -21.33 9.82 -16.52
N GLY A 33 -22.43 9.34 -15.96
CA GLY A 33 -22.62 7.98 -15.52
C GLY A 33 -23.05 7.13 -16.70
N GLY A 34 -22.18 6.24 -17.16
CA GLY A 34 -22.55 5.20 -18.11
C GLY A 34 -23.75 4.40 -17.58
N ASN A 35 -24.60 3.91 -18.49
CA ASN A 35 -25.67 2.99 -18.15
C ASN A 35 -25.03 1.69 -17.60
N PHE A 36 -25.12 1.46 -16.29
CA PHE A 36 -24.69 0.24 -15.62
C PHE A 36 -25.86 -0.71 -15.45
N ASP A 37 -25.60 -2.01 -15.63
CA ASP A 37 -26.60 -3.07 -15.40
C ASP A 37 -26.76 -3.39 -13.91
N GLY A 38 -25.83 -2.94 -13.06
CA GLY A 38 -25.83 -3.17 -11.64
C GLY A 38 -24.62 -2.54 -10.93
N GLU A 39 -24.47 -2.87 -9.67
CA GLU A 39 -23.34 -2.43 -8.84
C GLU A 39 -22.59 -3.63 -8.25
N VAL A 40 -21.29 -3.47 -8.03
CA VAL A 40 -20.45 -4.39 -7.26
C VAL A 40 -19.75 -3.60 -6.16
N LYS A 41 -19.94 -4.03 -4.90
CA LYS A 41 -19.26 -3.41 -3.76
C LYS A 41 -17.86 -3.98 -3.57
N VAL A 42 -16.92 -3.11 -3.26
CA VAL A 42 -15.55 -3.46 -2.86
C VAL A 42 -15.23 -2.81 -1.53
N GLY A 43 -14.51 -3.51 -0.65
CA GLY A 43 -14.06 -2.96 0.64
C GLY A 43 -12.73 -2.23 0.50
N ILE A 44 -12.59 -1.09 1.16
CA ILE A 44 -11.33 -0.37 1.36
C ILE A 44 -11.08 -0.31 2.86
N LEU A 45 -9.98 -0.91 3.33
CA LEU A 45 -9.69 -1.04 4.75
C LEU A 45 -8.25 -0.60 5.05
N HIS A 46 -8.11 0.64 5.51
CA HIS A 46 -6.84 1.26 5.87
C HIS A 46 -6.94 1.98 7.22
N SER A 47 -5.80 2.28 7.83
CA SER A 47 -5.75 3.18 8.98
C SER A 47 -5.92 4.62 8.51
N LEU A 48 -7.11 5.18 8.73
CA LEU A 48 -7.43 6.58 8.44
C LEU A 48 -7.21 7.47 9.68
N SER A 49 -6.94 6.85 10.81
CA SER A 49 -6.57 7.47 12.09
C SER A 49 -5.44 6.70 12.78
N GLY A 50 -4.81 7.32 13.80
CA GLY A 50 -3.68 6.75 14.53
C GLY A 50 -2.35 6.87 13.79
N THR A 51 -1.31 6.19 14.30
CA THR A 51 0.10 6.34 13.88
C THR A 51 0.37 5.97 12.43
N MET A 52 -0.46 5.12 11.81
CA MET A 52 -0.29 4.70 10.42
C MET A 52 -1.07 5.57 9.41
N ALA A 53 -1.90 6.51 9.86
CA ALA A 53 -2.64 7.40 8.98
C ALA A 53 -1.73 8.25 8.07
N ILE A 54 -0.52 8.56 8.55
CA ILE A 54 0.53 9.26 7.77
C ILE A 54 0.84 8.55 6.44
N SER A 55 0.77 7.23 6.42
CA SER A 55 1.09 6.39 5.25
C SER A 55 -0.17 5.90 4.53
N GLU A 56 -1.26 5.57 5.25
CA GLU A 56 -2.38 4.81 4.70
C GLU A 56 -3.49 5.67 4.08
N THR A 57 -3.60 6.96 4.43
CA THR A 57 -4.65 7.84 3.87
C THR A 57 -4.52 7.95 2.34
N THR A 58 -3.30 8.08 1.82
CA THR A 58 -3.04 8.16 0.38
C THR A 58 -3.41 6.88 -0.37
N LEU A 59 -3.33 5.71 0.29
CA LEU A 59 -3.72 4.44 -0.32
C LEU A 59 -5.21 4.39 -0.64
N LYS A 60 -6.06 4.77 0.34
CA LYS A 60 -7.51 4.90 0.11
C LYS A 60 -7.80 5.82 -1.08
N GLU A 61 -7.12 6.96 -1.16
CA GLU A 61 -7.34 7.95 -2.21
C GLU A 61 -6.97 7.40 -3.60
N VAL A 62 -5.87 6.69 -3.77
CA VAL A 62 -5.49 6.11 -5.07
C VAL A 62 -6.39 4.93 -5.46
N GLU A 63 -6.91 4.18 -4.50
CA GLU A 63 -7.91 3.14 -4.75
C GLU A 63 -9.23 3.74 -5.23
N GLU A 64 -9.69 4.83 -4.60
CA GLU A 64 -10.87 5.58 -5.03
C GLU A 64 -10.65 6.21 -6.42
N MET A 65 -9.44 6.70 -6.72
CA MET A 65 -9.07 7.18 -8.06
C MET A 65 -9.17 6.06 -9.09
N ALA A 66 -8.59 4.89 -8.84
CA ALA A 66 -8.66 3.75 -9.73
C ALA A 66 -10.11 3.30 -9.97
N ILE A 67 -10.92 3.23 -8.91
CA ILE A 67 -12.36 2.91 -8.99
C ILE A 67 -13.09 3.93 -9.85
N LYS A 68 -12.81 5.22 -9.66
CA LYS A 68 -13.42 6.29 -10.48
C LYS A 68 -13.02 6.15 -11.94
N GLU A 69 -11.76 5.95 -12.26
CA GLU A 69 -11.29 5.76 -13.64
C GLU A 69 -11.96 4.56 -14.32
N ILE A 70 -12.08 3.44 -13.60
CA ILE A 70 -12.77 2.24 -14.12
C ILE A 70 -14.26 2.54 -14.36
N ASN A 71 -14.93 3.22 -13.44
CA ASN A 71 -16.32 3.58 -13.58
C ASN A 71 -16.54 4.57 -14.74
N ASP A 72 -15.69 5.58 -14.90
CA ASP A 72 -15.73 6.54 -16.01
C ASP A 72 -15.51 5.84 -17.36
N ALA A 73 -14.74 4.75 -17.39
CA ALA A 73 -14.54 3.89 -18.55
C ALA A 73 -15.69 2.87 -18.80
N GLY A 74 -16.76 2.94 -18.02
CA GLY A 74 -17.95 2.09 -18.16
C GLY A 74 -17.98 0.88 -17.22
N GLY A 75 -17.22 0.91 -16.13
CA GLY A 75 -17.23 -0.08 -15.05
C GLY A 75 -16.59 -1.41 -15.39
N VAL A 76 -16.90 -2.42 -14.57
CA VAL A 76 -16.40 -3.80 -14.73
C VAL A 76 -17.33 -4.58 -15.64
N LYS A 77 -16.77 -5.30 -16.63
CA LYS A 77 -17.51 -6.10 -17.61
C LYS A 77 -17.56 -7.56 -17.19
N VAL A 78 -18.72 -8.03 -16.75
CA VAL A 78 -18.89 -9.40 -16.27
C VAL A 78 -20.14 -10.03 -16.93
N GLY A 79 -19.97 -11.17 -17.60
CA GLY A 79 -21.07 -11.88 -18.23
C GLY A 79 -21.82 -11.06 -19.29
N GLY A 80 -21.14 -10.15 -19.97
CA GLY A 80 -21.74 -9.25 -20.97
C GLY A 80 -22.47 -8.04 -20.38
N LYS A 81 -22.44 -7.86 -19.07
CA LYS A 81 -23.05 -6.74 -18.33
C LYS A 81 -21.97 -5.80 -17.78
N SER A 82 -22.36 -4.55 -17.57
CA SER A 82 -21.54 -3.49 -16.97
C SER A 82 -21.94 -3.26 -15.51
N TYR A 83 -20.98 -3.30 -14.61
CA TYR A 83 -21.20 -3.04 -13.19
C TYR A 83 -20.39 -1.83 -12.72
N LYS A 84 -21.07 -0.91 -12.02
CA LYS A 84 -20.42 0.18 -11.31
C LYS A 84 -19.74 -0.37 -10.05
N ILE A 85 -18.47 -0.05 -9.84
CA ILE A 85 -17.78 -0.35 -8.58
C ILE A 85 -18.21 0.69 -7.54
N VAL A 86 -18.63 0.20 -6.36
CA VAL A 86 -19.00 1.03 -5.20
C VAL A 86 -18.06 0.70 -4.06
N ALA A 87 -17.24 1.67 -3.64
CA ALA A 87 -16.34 1.53 -2.51
C ALA A 87 -17.08 1.63 -1.18
N VAL A 88 -16.78 0.71 -0.26
CA VAL A 88 -17.18 0.73 1.15
C VAL A 88 -15.91 0.85 1.97
N SER A 89 -15.67 2.03 2.55
CA SER A 89 -14.44 2.31 3.31
C SER A 89 -14.65 2.11 4.80
N GLU A 90 -13.66 1.50 5.47
CA GLU A 90 -13.58 1.32 6.91
C GLU A 90 -12.22 1.79 7.44
N ASP A 91 -12.23 2.35 8.64
CA ASP A 91 -11.02 2.78 9.35
C ASP A 91 -10.53 1.66 10.28
N GLY A 92 -9.31 1.16 10.02
CA GLY A 92 -8.61 0.20 10.87
C GLY A 92 -7.96 0.83 12.10
N ALA A 93 -7.97 2.17 12.20
CA ALA A 93 -7.55 2.96 13.37
C ALA A 93 -6.14 2.65 13.90
N SER A 94 -5.24 2.14 13.06
CA SER A 94 -3.90 1.65 13.47
C SER A 94 -3.94 0.57 14.55
N ASP A 95 -5.07 -0.12 14.70
CA ASP A 95 -5.31 -1.14 15.71
C ASP A 95 -5.62 -2.50 15.07
N TRP A 96 -4.80 -3.49 15.31
CA TRP A 96 -4.86 -4.75 14.59
C TRP A 96 -6.15 -5.57 14.82
N PRO A 97 -6.70 -5.67 16.06
CA PRO A 97 -8.03 -6.25 16.30
C PRO A 97 -9.13 -5.54 15.52
N THR A 98 -9.10 -4.21 15.44
CA THR A 98 -10.06 -3.41 14.67
C THR A 98 -10.02 -3.78 13.17
N PHE A 99 -8.85 -4.02 12.58
CA PHE A 99 -8.75 -4.52 11.20
C PHE A 99 -9.50 -5.84 11.00
N ALA A 100 -9.38 -6.78 11.92
CA ALA A 100 -10.09 -8.07 11.82
C ALA A 100 -11.62 -7.88 11.93
N GLU A 101 -12.08 -7.04 12.86
CA GLU A 101 -13.50 -6.70 13.02
C GLU A 101 -14.08 -6.04 11.76
N LYS A 102 -13.36 -5.04 11.23
CA LYS A 102 -13.77 -4.31 10.02
C LYS A 102 -13.76 -5.20 8.77
N ALA A 103 -12.77 -6.08 8.63
CA ALA A 103 -12.74 -7.08 7.57
C ALA A 103 -13.98 -8.00 7.64
N GLN A 104 -14.33 -8.48 8.83
CA GLN A 104 -15.53 -9.30 9.02
C GLN A 104 -16.82 -8.52 8.68
N LYS A 105 -16.92 -7.24 9.09
CA LYS A 105 -18.06 -6.38 8.76
C LYS A 105 -18.21 -6.20 7.25
N LEU A 106 -17.13 -5.87 6.55
CA LEU A 106 -17.13 -5.69 5.08
C LEU A 106 -17.62 -6.95 4.36
N ILE A 107 -17.19 -8.14 4.82
CA ILE A 107 -17.59 -9.41 4.23
C ILE A 107 -19.03 -9.79 4.60
N ASP A 108 -19.36 -9.80 5.89
CA ASP A 108 -20.61 -10.37 6.40
C ASP A 108 -21.81 -9.43 6.29
N SER A 109 -21.60 -8.12 6.49
CA SER A 109 -22.67 -7.12 6.51
C SER A 109 -22.76 -6.36 5.19
N ASP A 110 -21.63 -5.83 4.70
CA ASP A 110 -21.62 -4.98 3.51
C ASP A 110 -21.61 -5.80 2.21
N LYS A 111 -21.25 -7.11 2.28
CA LYS A 111 -21.24 -8.07 1.17
C LYS A 111 -20.35 -7.61 0.02
N VAL A 112 -19.14 -7.15 0.34
CA VAL A 112 -18.17 -6.75 -0.68
C VAL A 112 -17.63 -7.97 -1.44
N ALA A 113 -17.30 -7.80 -2.72
CA ALA A 113 -16.73 -8.87 -3.56
C ALA A 113 -15.25 -9.11 -3.29
N VAL A 114 -14.55 -8.11 -2.76
CA VAL A 114 -13.11 -8.11 -2.46
C VAL A 114 -12.84 -7.06 -1.39
N VAL A 115 -11.75 -7.22 -0.65
CA VAL A 115 -11.22 -6.16 0.23
C VAL A 115 -9.83 -5.77 -0.26
N PHE A 116 -9.59 -4.48 -0.36
CA PHE A 116 -8.29 -3.85 -0.59
C PHE A 116 -7.82 -3.22 0.71
N GLY A 117 -6.58 -3.48 1.13
CA GLY A 117 -6.09 -2.77 2.30
C GLY A 117 -5.06 -3.45 3.18
N GLY A 118 -4.85 -2.77 4.30
CA GLY A 118 -3.83 -3.02 5.30
C GLY A 118 -2.47 -2.39 4.93
N TRP A 119 -1.68 -2.15 5.95
CA TRP A 119 -0.28 -1.75 5.82
C TRP A 119 0.62 -2.66 6.65
N THR A 120 0.37 -2.75 7.96
CA THR A 120 1.25 -3.54 8.82
C THR A 120 1.05 -5.03 8.60
N SER A 121 2.13 -5.81 8.64
CA SER A 121 2.02 -7.27 8.61
C SER A 121 1.21 -7.80 9.80
N ALA A 122 1.15 -7.06 10.90
CA ALA A 122 0.34 -7.41 12.04
C ALA A 122 -1.16 -7.26 11.76
N SER A 123 -1.60 -6.18 11.08
CA SER A 123 -3.00 -6.03 10.64
C SER A 123 -3.38 -7.11 9.62
N ARG A 124 -2.50 -7.40 8.63
CA ARG A 124 -2.71 -8.50 7.68
C ARG A 124 -2.89 -9.84 8.40
N LYS A 125 -2.02 -10.16 9.36
CA LYS A 125 -2.10 -11.41 10.12
C LYS A 125 -3.33 -11.49 11.03
N ALA A 126 -3.83 -10.35 11.53
CA ALA A 126 -5.09 -10.30 12.26
C ALA A 126 -6.29 -10.56 11.34
N MET A 127 -6.25 -10.04 10.12
CA MET A 127 -7.29 -10.25 9.10
C MET A 127 -7.26 -11.66 8.48
N LEU A 128 -6.08 -12.29 8.35
CA LEU A 128 -5.88 -13.55 7.64
C LEU A 128 -6.89 -14.65 8.04
N PRO A 129 -7.13 -14.96 9.35
CA PRO A 129 -8.11 -15.97 9.74
C PRO A 129 -9.55 -15.65 9.30
N VAL A 130 -9.90 -14.36 9.21
CA VAL A 130 -11.23 -13.93 8.72
C VAL A 130 -11.37 -14.30 7.24
N PHE A 131 -10.38 -13.93 6.40
CA PHE A 131 -10.41 -14.23 4.97
C PHE A 131 -10.36 -15.73 4.69
N GLU A 132 -9.56 -16.50 5.41
CA GLU A 132 -9.46 -17.95 5.25
C GLU A 132 -10.76 -18.66 5.68
N SER A 133 -11.35 -18.32 6.82
CA SER A 133 -12.59 -18.93 7.31
C SER A 133 -13.80 -18.60 6.43
N LYS A 134 -13.83 -17.44 5.81
CA LYS A 134 -14.89 -16.98 4.89
C LYS A 134 -14.63 -17.35 3.42
N ASN A 135 -13.49 -17.95 3.12
CA ASN A 135 -13.00 -18.17 1.76
C ASN A 135 -13.02 -16.89 0.90
N HIS A 136 -12.76 -15.74 1.52
CA HIS A 136 -12.82 -14.44 0.85
C HIS A 136 -11.45 -14.00 0.32
N ILE A 137 -11.37 -12.86 -0.39
CA ILE A 137 -10.15 -12.34 -1.04
C ILE A 137 -9.76 -11.01 -0.41
N LEU A 138 -8.50 -10.93 0.04
CA LEU A 138 -7.81 -9.70 0.40
C LEU A 138 -6.73 -9.40 -0.65
N PHE A 139 -6.65 -8.16 -1.10
CA PHE A 139 -5.45 -7.62 -1.75
C PHE A 139 -4.67 -6.77 -0.76
N TYR A 140 -3.39 -7.05 -0.65
CA TYR A 140 -2.46 -6.40 0.28
C TYR A 140 -1.35 -5.71 -0.50
N PRO A 141 -1.30 -4.34 -0.47
CA PRO A 141 -0.46 -3.57 -1.38
C PRO A 141 0.94 -3.25 -0.87
N ILE A 142 1.29 -3.70 0.35
CA ILE A 142 2.50 -3.19 1.01
C ILE A 142 3.63 -4.22 0.95
N GLN A 143 4.88 -3.71 0.83
CA GLN A 143 6.06 -4.52 1.03
C GLN A 143 6.01 -5.23 2.39
N TYR A 144 6.53 -6.44 2.45
CA TYR A 144 6.51 -7.19 3.69
C TYR A 144 7.65 -8.22 3.77
N GLU A 145 7.78 -8.85 4.90
CA GLU A 145 8.86 -9.79 5.24
C GLU A 145 8.83 -11.11 4.45
N GLY A 146 7.83 -11.34 3.61
CA GLY A 146 7.58 -12.67 3.07
C GLY A 146 7.21 -13.65 4.18
N GLN A 147 7.66 -14.90 4.07
CA GLN A 147 7.43 -15.97 5.05
C GLN A 147 5.94 -16.32 5.23
N GLU A 148 5.15 -16.01 4.24
CA GLU A 148 3.72 -16.23 4.18
C GLU A 148 3.29 -16.40 2.72
N CYS A 149 2.33 -17.29 2.50
CA CYS A 149 1.71 -17.49 1.20
C CYS A 149 0.31 -18.03 1.43
N SER A 150 -0.69 -17.14 1.51
CA SER A 150 -2.09 -17.52 1.69
C SER A 150 -2.80 -17.69 0.36
N ARG A 151 -3.73 -18.66 0.31
CA ARG A 151 -4.67 -18.82 -0.82
C ARG A 151 -5.63 -17.63 -0.94
N ASN A 152 -5.86 -16.93 0.16
CA ASN A 152 -6.88 -15.90 0.29
C ASN A 152 -6.34 -14.47 0.19
N ILE A 153 -5.02 -14.31 0.09
CA ILE A 153 -4.38 -13.00 -0.04
C ILE A 153 -3.61 -12.92 -1.37
N PHE A 154 -3.83 -11.83 -2.09
CA PHE A 154 -3.01 -11.40 -3.22
C PHE A 154 -2.11 -10.25 -2.77
N TYR A 155 -0.81 -10.43 -2.94
CA TYR A 155 0.22 -9.51 -2.48
C TYR A 155 0.74 -8.72 -3.67
N THR A 156 0.47 -7.42 -3.69
CA THR A 156 0.94 -6.52 -4.76
C THR A 156 2.11 -5.64 -4.32
N GLY A 157 2.51 -5.72 -3.05
CA GLY A 157 3.74 -5.11 -2.56
C GLY A 157 4.91 -6.09 -2.55
N ALA A 158 6.12 -5.56 -2.47
CA ALA A 158 7.37 -6.31 -2.55
C ALA A 158 7.54 -7.38 -1.47
N VAL A 159 8.11 -8.51 -1.85
CA VAL A 159 8.75 -9.47 -0.95
C VAL A 159 10.26 -9.19 -0.84
N PRO A 160 11.00 -9.77 0.13
CA PRO A 160 12.38 -9.40 0.42
C PRO A 160 13.32 -9.40 -0.79
N ASN A 161 13.18 -10.35 -1.74
CA ASN A 161 14.03 -10.38 -2.93
C ASN A 161 13.73 -9.26 -3.93
N GLN A 162 12.65 -8.51 -3.72
CA GLN A 162 12.24 -7.36 -4.53
C GLN A 162 12.48 -6.02 -3.82
N GLN A 163 13.00 -6.01 -2.57
CA GLN A 163 13.28 -4.79 -1.82
C GLN A 163 14.53 -4.93 -0.92
N ALA A 164 14.42 -5.65 0.19
CA ALA A 164 15.47 -5.69 1.23
C ALA A 164 16.75 -6.34 0.73
N GLU A 165 16.66 -7.47 0.04
CA GLU A 165 17.84 -8.21 -0.43
C GLU A 165 18.69 -7.42 -1.43
N PRO A 166 18.12 -6.85 -2.51
CA PRO A 166 18.90 -6.01 -3.43
C PRO A 166 19.42 -4.73 -2.77
N ALA A 167 18.69 -4.16 -1.82
CA ALA A 167 19.12 -2.96 -1.10
C ALA A 167 20.34 -3.25 -0.19
N VAL A 168 20.32 -4.35 0.54
CA VAL A 168 21.46 -4.77 1.39
C VAL A 168 22.68 -5.08 0.53
N GLN A 169 22.51 -5.79 -0.60
CA GLN A 169 23.60 -6.02 -1.54
C GLN A 169 24.20 -4.72 -2.05
N TRP A 170 23.33 -3.78 -2.50
CA TRP A 170 23.75 -2.47 -3.00
C TRP A 170 24.50 -1.64 -1.93
N LEU A 171 24.04 -1.68 -0.66
CA LEU A 171 24.74 -1.02 0.44
C LEU A 171 26.14 -1.60 0.65
N MET A 172 26.27 -2.92 0.58
CA MET A 172 27.57 -3.59 0.76
C MET A 172 28.53 -3.27 -0.40
N ASP A 173 28.02 -3.27 -1.63
CA ASP A 173 28.81 -2.93 -2.81
C ASP A 173 29.27 -1.47 -2.81
N LYS A 174 28.43 -0.56 -2.32
CA LYS A 174 28.72 0.89 -2.34
C LYS A 174 29.55 1.35 -1.14
N PHE A 175 29.29 0.80 0.03
CA PHE A 175 29.85 1.30 1.30
C PHE A 175 30.61 0.26 2.10
N GLY A 176 30.47 -1.03 1.79
CA GLY A 176 31.00 -2.12 2.59
C GLY A 176 32.51 -2.05 2.80
N ASP A 177 33.28 -1.81 1.77
CA ASP A 177 34.74 -1.69 1.89
C ASP A 177 35.19 -0.49 2.74
N LYS A 178 34.43 0.62 2.64
CA LYS A 178 34.74 1.86 3.37
C LYS A 178 34.33 1.79 4.83
N LEU A 179 33.20 1.13 5.14
CA LEU A 179 32.59 1.11 6.47
C LEU A 179 32.66 -0.26 7.16
N GLY A 180 33.47 -1.19 6.64
CA GLY A 180 33.80 -2.47 7.26
C GLY A 180 32.67 -3.50 7.22
N LYS A 181 31.71 -3.38 6.29
CA LYS A 181 30.55 -4.28 6.13
C LYS A 181 29.75 -4.47 7.42
N LYS A 182 29.58 -3.40 8.18
CA LYS A 182 28.84 -3.40 9.44
C LYS A 182 27.55 -2.60 9.33
N VAL A 183 26.46 -3.15 9.89
CA VAL A 183 25.15 -2.49 9.90
C VAL A 183 24.58 -2.42 11.30
N TYR A 184 23.77 -1.38 11.54
CA TYR A 184 22.92 -1.25 12.72
C TYR A 184 21.46 -1.24 12.28
N LEU A 185 20.61 -2.07 12.89
CA LEU A 185 19.21 -2.22 12.53
C LEU A 185 18.33 -1.48 13.53
N VAL A 186 17.36 -0.69 13.01
CA VAL A 186 16.36 0.00 13.82
C VAL A 186 14.99 -0.32 13.27
N GLY A 187 14.10 -0.87 14.08
CA GLY A 187 12.78 -1.29 13.62
C GLY A 187 11.64 -1.00 14.59
N SER A 188 10.42 -1.00 14.12
CA SER A 188 9.23 -1.05 14.95
C SER A 188 9.07 -2.43 15.59
N ASP A 189 8.52 -2.48 16.79
CA ASP A 189 8.40 -3.72 17.56
C ASP A 189 7.14 -4.51 17.17
N TYR A 190 7.15 -5.10 15.96
CA TYR A 190 6.14 -6.06 15.53
C TYR A 190 6.70 -7.01 14.45
N VAL A 191 5.87 -7.89 13.89
CA VAL A 191 6.31 -9.02 13.07
C VAL A 191 7.14 -8.62 11.85
N TYR A 192 6.76 -7.56 11.09
CA TYR A 192 7.49 -7.18 9.89
C TYR A 192 8.94 -6.80 10.18
N PRO A 193 9.27 -5.79 11.03
CA PRO A 193 10.66 -5.41 11.26
C PRO A 193 11.50 -6.54 11.86
N ARG A 194 10.92 -7.32 12.80
CA ARG A 194 11.65 -8.44 13.43
C ARG A 194 12.01 -9.52 12.43
N THR A 195 11.11 -9.87 11.53
CA THR A 195 11.38 -10.89 10.51
C THR A 195 12.26 -10.35 9.38
N ALA A 196 12.00 -9.12 8.90
CA ALA A 196 12.85 -8.47 7.90
C ALA A 196 14.29 -8.32 8.39
N ASN A 197 14.48 -7.88 9.64
CA ASN A 197 15.81 -7.77 10.23
C ASN A 197 16.49 -9.14 10.40
N THR A 198 15.75 -10.21 10.67
CA THR A 198 16.31 -11.58 10.66
C THR A 198 16.82 -11.95 9.27
N ILE A 199 16.07 -11.68 8.22
CA ILE A 199 16.49 -11.90 6.83
C ILE A 199 17.75 -11.09 6.52
N ILE A 200 17.77 -9.82 6.87
CA ILE A 200 18.93 -8.94 6.67
C ILE A 200 20.16 -9.48 7.39
N LYS A 201 20.01 -9.94 8.63
CA LYS A 201 21.13 -10.54 9.40
C LYS A 201 21.69 -11.79 8.71
N GLU A 202 20.84 -12.67 8.22
CA GLU A 202 21.29 -13.88 7.51
C GLU A 202 21.94 -13.53 6.17
N GLN A 203 21.41 -12.55 5.44
CA GLN A 203 22.07 -12.05 4.23
C GLN A 203 23.41 -11.39 4.53
N MET A 204 23.52 -10.56 5.58
CA MET A 204 24.78 -9.94 6.01
C MET A 204 25.85 -10.99 6.30
N LYS A 205 25.50 -12.07 7.01
CA LYS A 205 26.42 -13.21 7.23
C LYS A 205 26.89 -13.82 5.92
N ALA A 206 25.98 -14.03 4.96
CA ALA A 206 26.33 -14.59 3.66
C ALA A 206 27.27 -13.67 2.86
N LEU A 207 27.19 -12.35 3.04
CA LEU A 207 28.05 -11.34 2.43
C LEU A 207 29.37 -11.10 3.20
N GLY A 208 29.61 -11.85 4.28
CA GLY A 208 30.77 -11.66 5.14
C GLY A 208 30.73 -10.37 5.96
N GLY A 209 29.53 -9.85 6.21
CA GLY A 209 29.28 -8.67 7.03
C GLY A 209 28.79 -9.00 8.44
N GLU A 210 28.59 -7.97 9.25
CA GLU A 210 28.21 -8.06 10.66
C GLU A 210 27.05 -7.10 10.98
N THR A 211 26.07 -7.56 11.75
CA THR A 211 25.10 -6.70 12.42
C THR A 211 25.60 -6.38 13.82
N VAL A 212 26.06 -5.14 14.03
CA VAL A 212 26.70 -4.72 15.29
C VAL A 212 25.70 -4.24 16.34
N GLY A 213 24.44 -4.05 15.96
CA GLY A 213 23.35 -3.70 16.87
C GLY A 213 22.00 -3.80 16.22
N GLU A 214 20.99 -3.98 17.06
CA GLU A 214 19.59 -4.13 16.66
C GLU A 214 18.71 -3.62 17.79
N ASP A 215 17.86 -2.65 17.50
CA ASP A 215 16.91 -2.10 18.47
C ASP A 215 15.50 -1.98 17.85
N TYR A 216 14.52 -2.12 18.72
CA TYR A 216 13.12 -1.99 18.36
C TYR A 216 12.41 -1.00 19.27
N ILE A 217 11.47 -0.24 18.71
CA ILE A 217 10.57 0.63 19.47
C ILE A 217 9.11 0.26 19.13
N PRO A 218 8.20 0.35 20.11
CA PRO A 218 6.78 0.16 19.81
C PRO A 218 6.30 1.10 18.72
N LEU A 219 5.39 0.62 17.87
CA LEU A 219 4.79 1.43 16.80
C LEU A 219 4.16 2.69 17.38
N GLY A 220 4.45 3.86 16.81
CA GLY A 220 3.98 5.16 17.31
C GLY A 220 4.81 5.74 18.46
N ASN A 221 5.81 5.03 18.99
CA ASN A 221 6.70 5.57 20.02
C ASN A 221 7.74 6.52 19.42
N THR A 222 8.03 7.61 20.13
CA THR A 222 8.94 8.69 19.70
C THR A 222 10.24 8.74 20.50
N GLU A 223 10.44 7.82 21.45
CA GLU A 223 11.63 7.76 22.34
C GLU A 223 12.80 7.07 21.64
N VAL A 224 13.48 7.76 20.73
CA VAL A 224 14.58 7.22 19.93
C VAL A 224 15.97 7.61 20.43
N ALA A 225 16.09 8.53 21.37
CA ALA A 225 17.39 9.01 21.89
C ALA A 225 18.30 7.89 22.42
N PRO A 226 17.83 6.87 23.15
CA PRO A 226 18.68 5.76 23.59
C PRO A 226 19.26 4.95 22.41
N ILE A 227 18.50 4.77 21.34
CA ILE A 227 18.95 4.06 20.13
C ILE A 227 20.05 4.87 19.44
N ILE A 228 19.87 6.19 19.30
CA ILE A 228 20.86 7.08 18.72
C ILE A 228 22.19 7.03 19.49
N ALA A 229 22.13 7.01 20.81
CA ALA A 229 23.32 6.87 21.64
C ALA A 229 24.07 5.53 21.40
N LYS A 230 23.33 4.43 21.23
CA LYS A 230 23.91 3.12 20.89
C LYS A 230 24.52 3.11 19.49
N ILE A 231 23.86 3.69 18.50
CA ILE A 231 24.39 3.83 17.13
C ILE A 231 25.70 4.60 17.13
N LYS A 232 25.75 5.76 17.80
CA LYS A 232 27.00 6.55 17.90
C LYS A 232 28.12 5.83 18.64
N LYS A 233 27.77 5.00 19.62
CA LYS A 233 28.76 4.14 20.33
C LYS A 233 29.26 3.02 19.41
N ALA A 234 28.39 2.39 18.60
CA ALA A 234 28.78 1.33 17.68
C ALA A 234 29.58 1.89 16.48
N PHE A 235 29.27 3.11 16.06
CA PHE A 235 29.85 3.77 14.89
C PHE A 235 30.37 5.18 15.24
N PRO A 236 31.47 5.32 15.96
CA PRO A 236 32.00 6.63 16.38
C PRO A 236 32.38 7.52 15.17
N ASP A 237 32.82 6.93 14.07
CA ASP A 237 33.29 7.64 12.86
C ASP A 237 32.33 7.53 11.68
N GLY A 238 31.19 6.86 11.83
CA GLY A 238 30.21 6.59 10.80
C GLY A 238 29.96 5.11 10.57
N GLY A 239 28.81 4.75 9.99
CA GLY A 239 28.42 3.36 9.75
C GLY A 239 27.04 3.25 9.11
N ILE A 240 26.70 2.10 8.59
CA ILE A 240 25.45 1.87 7.84
C ILE A 240 24.30 1.62 8.82
N ILE A 241 23.21 2.37 8.64
CA ILE A 241 21.97 2.21 9.40
C ILE A 241 20.89 1.69 8.45
N ILE A 242 20.20 0.63 8.87
CA ILE A 242 19.04 0.10 8.16
C ILE A 242 17.80 0.37 9.01
N ASN A 243 16.84 1.08 8.42
CA ASN A 243 15.62 1.54 9.06
C ASN A 243 14.41 0.73 8.57
N THR A 244 13.80 -0.02 9.47
CA THR A 244 12.54 -0.76 9.28
C THR A 244 11.43 -0.24 10.19
N LEU A 245 11.53 1.02 10.66
CA LEU A 245 10.43 1.70 11.36
C LEU A 245 9.28 2.01 10.42
N ASN A 246 8.06 2.03 10.98
CA ASN A 246 6.84 2.40 10.29
C ASN A 246 6.10 3.53 11.03
N GLY A 247 5.24 4.24 10.29
CA GLY A 247 4.40 5.26 10.84
C GLY A 247 5.14 6.51 11.32
N ASP A 248 4.50 7.29 12.17
CA ASP A 248 4.96 8.59 12.66
C ASP A 248 6.21 8.52 13.57
N SER A 249 6.60 7.34 14.07
CA SER A 249 7.90 7.13 14.74
C SER A 249 9.09 7.58 13.88
N ASN A 250 8.98 7.51 12.55
CA ASN A 250 10.00 7.99 11.62
C ASN A 250 10.20 9.51 11.71
N VAL A 251 9.14 10.27 11.98
CA VAL A 251 9.25 11.74 12.15
C VAL A 251 10.19 12.06 13.32
N ALA A 252 10.02 11.37 14.44
CA ALA A 252 10.89 11.52 15.61
C ALA A 252 12.33 11.06 15.32
N LEU A 253 12.49 9.92 14.64
CA LEU A 253 13.81 9.36 14.34
C LEU A 253 14.65 10.33 13.49
N PHE A 254 14.14 10.77 12.35
CA PHE A 254 14.90 11.61 11.42
C PHE A 254 15.19 13.00 12.01
N LYS A 255 14.24 13.62 12.73
CA LYS A 255 14.49 14.88 13.43
C LYS A 255 15.56 14.76 14.50
N GLN A 256 15.54 13.67 15.28
CA GLN A 256 16.54 13.45 16.31
C GLN A 256 17.89 12.97 15.74
N PHE A 257 17.91 12.26 14.61
CA PHE A 257 19.17 11.96 13.89
C PHE A 257 19.89 13.25 13.51
N LYS A 258 19.18 14.20 12.89
CA LYS A 258 19.77 15.49 12.52
C LYS A 258 20.26 16.25 13.76
N ALA A 259 19.44 16.34 14.81
CA ALA A 259 19.81 17.01 16.07
C ALA A 259 21.04 16.37 16.74
N ALA A 260 21.23 15.05 16.63
CA ALA A 260 22.34 14.30 17.17
C ALA A 260 23.60 14.32 16.26
N GLY A 261 23.53 14.94 15.09
CA GLY A 261 24.63 14.98 14.12
C GLY A 261 24.87 13.68 13.38
N ILE A 262 23.83 12.85 13.22
CA ILE A 262 23.84 11.69 12.31
C ILE A 262 23.71 12.26 10.88
N ASP A 263 24.85 12.39 10.22
CA ASP A 263 24.95 12.94 8.87
C ASP A 263 24.93 11.79 7.85
N PRO A 264 24.00 11.75 6.89
CA PRO A 264 23.91 10.68 5.87
C PRO A 264 25.21 10.47 5.08
N ALA A 265 26.06 11.47 4.95
CA ALA A 265 27.36 11.33 4.30
C ALA A 265 28.35 10.43 5.08
N LYS A 266 28.18 10.34 6.41
CA LYS A 266 28.96 9.46 7.30
C LYS A 266 28.16 8.23 7.75
N TYR A 267 26.85 8.38 7.85
CA TYR A 267 25.92 7.34 8.26
C TYR A 267 24.92 7.09 7.11
N PRO A 268 25.28 6.33 6.06
CA PRO A 268 24.31 5.92 5.07
C PRO A 268 23.09 5.25 5.73
N ILE A 269 21.91 5.80 5.51
CA ILE A 269 20.65 5.29 6.07
C ILE A 269 19.83 4.73 4.93
N MET A 270 19.50 3.43 4.98
CA MET A 270 18.58 2.77 4.06
C MET A 270 17.25 2.51 4.76
N SER A 271 16.16 3.01 4.19
CA SER A 271 14.80 2.84 4.71
C SER A 271 13.96 1.94 3.80
N PHE A 272 13.08 1.14 4.42
CA PHE A 272 12.15 0.25 3.72
C PHE A 272 10.67 0.64 3.89
N SER A 273 10.42 1.75 4.58
CA SER A 273 9.07 2.28 4.79
C SER A 273 9.03 3.81 4.76
N ILE A 274 9.95 4.42 4.00
CA ILE A 274 10.00 5.86 3.75
C ILE A 274 9.90 6.06 2.24
N ALA A 275 8.76 6.57 1.79
CA ALA A 275 8.51 7.01 0.42
C ALA A 275 8.27 8.53 0.41
N GLU A 276 7.82 9.07 -0.71
CA GLU A 276 7.61 10.51 -0.88
C GLU A 276 6.58 11.08 0.12
N GLU A 277 5.54 10.30 0.47
CA GLU A 277 4.53 10.76 1.44
C GLU A 277 5.11 10.91 2.84
N GLU A 278 5.92 9.96 3.30
CA GLU A 278 6.62 10.08 4.59
C GLU A 278 7.61 11.23 4.57
N ILE A 279 8.37 11.43 3.49
CA ILE A 279 9.29 12.58 3.38
C ILE A 279 8.53 13.90 3.48
N ARG A 280 7.37 14.02 2.84
CA ARG A 280 6.53 15.22 2.91
C ARG A 280 6.11 15.55 4.34
N GLN A 281 5.84 14.53 5.16
CA GLN A 281 5.42 14.68 6.55
C GLN A 281 6.61 14.88 7.52
N ILE A 282 7.73 14.20 7.28
CA ILE A 282 8.95 14.32 8.10
C ILE A 282 9.60 15.68 7.87
N GLY A 283 9.65 16.13 6.62
CA GLY A 283 10.38 17.27 6.10
C GLY A 283 11.61 16.87 5.30
N PRO A 284 11.73 17.30 4.04
CA PRO A 284 12.88 16.96 3.17
C PRO A 284 14.24 17.29 3.78
N GLU A 285 14.30 18.35 4.58
CA GLU A 285 15.52 18.77 5.26
C GLU A 285 16.05 17.77 6.29
N TYR A 286 15.22 16.82 6.74
CA TYR A 286 15.62 15.76 7.68
C TYR A 286 16.00 14.45 6.98
N THR A 287 15.59 14.26 5.72
CA THR A 287 15.76 13.00 4.98
C THR A 287 16.74 13.10 3.82
N THR A 288 17.08 14.32 3.36
CA THR A 288 18.01 14.54 2.24
C THR A 288 19.31 13.74 2.42
N GLY A 289 19.70 13.01 1.37
CA GLY A 289 20.91 12.18 1.35
C GLY A 289 20.73 10.79 1.95
N THR A 290 19.55 10.46 2.48
CA THR A 290 19.23 9.09 2.88
C THR A 290 18.71 8.27 1.70
N TYR A 291 18.68 6.95 1.82
CA TYR A 291 18.30 6.02 0.77
C TYR A 291 17.01 5.30 1.10
N ALA A 292 16.25 4.95 0.06
CA ALA A 292 15.12 4.05 0.17
C ALA A 292 15.15 3.03 -0.97
N ALA A 293 14.58 1.85 -0.73
CA ALA A 293 14.40 0.81 -1.74
C ALA A 293 12.90 0.56 -1.92
N TRP A 294 12.44 0.67 -3.18
CA TRP A 294 11.05 0.54 -3.57
C TRP A 294 10.90 -0.04 -4.97
N ASN A 295 9.68 -0.22 -5.43
CA ASN A 295 9.38 -0.68 -6.79
C ASN A 295 8.94 0.48 -7.70
N PHE A 296 8.51 1.58 -7.08
CA PHE A 296 8.14 2.82 -7.73
C PHE A 296 8.64 4.03 -6.95
N PHE A 297 9.04 5.08 -7.66
CA PHE A 297 9.23 6.43 -7.15
C PHE A 297 8.47 7.40 -8.06
N MET A 298 7.90 8.45 -7.47
CA MET A 298 7.21 9.52 -8.22
C MET A 298 8.11 10.13 -9.31
N SER A 299 9.41 10.15 -9.08
CA SER A 299 10.44 10.63 -10.01
C SER A 299 10.74 9.68 -11.19
N LEU A 300 10.10 8.52 -11.25
CA LEU A 300 10.29 7.56 -12.35
C LEU A 300 9.85 8.17 -13.69
N ASP A 301 10.80 8.37 -14.60
CA ASP A 301 10.58 9.05 -15.88
C ASP A 301 9.98 8.12 -16.95
N THR A 302 8.71 7.75 -16.78
CA THR A 302 7.92 7.02 -17.78
C THR A 302 6.61 7.76 -18.06
N PRO A 303 6.00 7.61 -19.26
CA PRO A 303 4.69 8.20 -19.54
C PRO A 303 3.61 7.74 -18.56
N ALA A 304 3.62 6.45 -18.17
CA ALA A 304 2.65 5.88 -17.25
C ALA A 304 2.77 6.46 -15.84
N SER A 305 3.99 6.58 -15.32
CA SER A 305 4.27 7.22 -14.02
C SER A 305 3.81 8.68 -14.00
N LYS A 306 4.17 9.44 -15.02
CA LYS A 306 3.76 10.86 -15.14
C LYS A 306 2.24 11.02 -15.19
N LYS A 307 1.56 10.15 -15.94
CA LYS A 307 0.09 10.17 -16.02
C LYS A 307 -0.54 9.86 -14.66
N PHE A 308 -0.12 8.78 -14.01
CA PHE A 308 -0.60 8.39 -12.67
C PHE A 308 -0.48 9.52 -11.65
N THR A 309 0.71 10.12 -11.56
CA THR A 309 0.97 11.24 -10.65
C THR A 309 0.12 12.47 -11.00
N ALA A 310 0.03 12.83 -12.29
CA ALA A 310 -0.75 13.99 -12.72
C ALA A 310 -2.26 13.82 -12.45
N ASP A 311 -2.80 12.62 -12.67
CA ASP A 311 -4.21 12.32 -12.40
C ASP A 311 -4.51 12.37 -10.91
N PHE A 312 -3.61 11.83 -10.08
CA PHE A 312 -3.70 11.92 -8.62
C PHE A 312 -3.67 13.37 -8.13
N GLN A 313 -2.70 14.15 -8.59
CA GLN A 313 -2.58 15.56 -8.23
C GLN A 313 -3.77 16.40 -8.69
N LYS A 314 -4.32 16.09 -9.86
CA LYS A 314 -5.55 16.75 -10.36
C LYS A 314 -6.75 16.50 -9.47
N MET A 315 -6.83 15.31 -8.84
CA MET A 315 -7.95 14.92 -8.01
C MET A 315 -7.82 15.39 -6.56
N TYR A 316 -6.62 15.33 -6.01
CA TYR A 316 -6.37 15.52 -4.56
C TYR A 316 -5.53 16.74 -4.20
N GLY A 317 -4.97 17.45 -5.17
CA GLY A 317 -4.16 18.66 -4.97
C GLY A 317 -2.77 18.58 -5.59
N ALA A 318 -2.32 19.70 -6.13
CA ALA A 318 -1.05 19.79 -6.89
C ALA A 318 0.21 19.57 -6.01
N ASP A 319 0.08 19.70 -4.69
CA ASP A 319 1.13 19.48 -3.69
C ASP A 319 1.19 18.03 -3.17
N ARG A 320 0.24 17.17 -3.62
CA ARG A 320 0.20 15.78 -3.24
C ARG A 320 1.27 14.98 -3.98
N VAL A 321 1.77 13.97 -3.31
CA VAL A 321 2.80 13.07 -3.84
C VAL A 321 2.27 11.65 -3.95
N THR A 322 2.85 10.88 -4.86
CA THR A 322 2.65 9.45 -4.98
C THR A 322 3.96 8.74 -4.63
N GLY A 323 3.87 7.49 -4.21
CA GLY A 323 5.02 6.64 -3.92
C GLY A 323 4.65 5.19 -4.18
N ASP A 324 5.56 4.28 -3.91
CA ASP A 324 5.38 2.85 -4.15
C ASP A 324 4.11 2.27 -3.49
N PRO A 325 3.82 2.48 -2.18
CA PRO A 325 2.61 1.93 -1.58
C PRO A 325 1.32 2.40 -2.28
N ALA A 326 1.29 3.67 -2.70
CA ALA A 326 0.16 4.23 -3.43
C ALA A 326 0.02 3.62 -4.84
N GLU A 327 1.14 3.45 -5.54
CA GLU A 327 1.16 2.82 -6.86
C GLU A 327 0.70 1.35 -6.79
N SER A 328 1.17 0.60 -5.82
CA SER A 328 0.76 -0.78 -5.59
C SER A 328 -0.73 -0.91 -5.24
N ALA A 329 -1.24 0.02 -4.41
CA ALA A 329 -2.67 0.08 -4.08
C ALA A 329 -3.54 0.41 -5.30
N TYR A 330 -3.09 1.29 -6.17
CA TYR A 330 -3.72 1.55 -7.47
C TYR A 330 -3.74 0.29 -8.35
N ASN A 331 -2.61 -0.39 -8.46
CA ASN A 331 -2.45 -1.58 -9.30
C ASN A 331 -3.40 -2.72 -8.91
N MET A 332 -3.60 -2.97 -7.62
CA MET A 332 -4.43 -4.10 -7.15
C MET A 332 -5.89 -3.97 -7.58
N VAL A 333 -6.42 -2.75 -7.69
CA VAL A 333 -7.79 -2.52 -8.15
C VAL A 333 -7.95 -2.95 -9.62
N TYR A 334 -6.96 -2.60 -10.46
CA TYR A 334 -6.94 -3.01 -11.87
C TYR A 334 -6.69 -4.51 -12.05
N LEU A 335 -5.81 -5.11 -11.23
CA LEU A 335 -5.58 -6.54 -11.25
C LEU A 335 -6.87 -7.30 -10.90
N TRP A 336 -7.59 -6.88 -9.86
CA TRP A 336 -8.89 -7.46 -9.51
C TRP A 336 -9.90 -7.31 -10.63
N LYS A 337 -10.06 -6.10 -11.18
CA LYS A 337 -10.93 -5.84 -12.34
C LYS A 337 -10.64 -6.81 -13.48
N ASN A 338 -9.38 -6.90 -13.91
CA ASN A 338 -8.96 -7.76 -15.02
C ASN A 338 -9.27 -9.25 -14.74
N ALA A 339 -9.10 -9.68 -13.50
CA ALA A 339 -9.37 -11.06 -13.09
C ALA A 339 -10.86 -11.40 -13.09
N VAL A 340 -11.73 -10.52 -12.57
CA VAL A 340 -13.18 -10.78 -12.56
C VAL A 340 -13.78 -10.71 -13.97
N GLU A 341 -13.28 -9.84 -14.83
CA GLU A 341 -13.67 -9.79 -16.24
C GLU A 341 -13.27 -11.08 -16.98
N LYS A 342 -12.04 -11.56 -16.78
CA LYS A 342 -11.55 -12.83 -17.33
C LYS A 342 -12.32 -14.03 -16.76
N ALA A 343 -12.66 -14.00 -15.47
CA ALA A 343 -13.45 -15.04 -14.81
C ALA A 343 -14.92 -15.02 -15.24
N GLY A 344 -15.44 -13.87 -15.69
CA GLY A 344 -16.85 -13.68 -16.00
C GLY A 344 -17.75 -13.71 -14.77
N THR A 345 -17.19 -13.46 -13.59
CA THR A 345 -17.89 -13.42 -12.29
C THR A 345 -17.06 -12.68 -11.26
N PHE A 346 -17.69 -12.02 -10.30
CA PHE A 346 -17.10 -11.53 -9.06
C PHE A 346 -17.63 -12.27 -7.80
N GLU A 347 -18.58 -13.20 -7.97
CA GLU A 347 -19.21 -13.96 -6.89
C GLU A 347 -18.51 -15.30 -6.65
N ASP A 348 -18.09 -16.00 -7.72
CA ASP A 348 -17.33 -17.23 -7.64
C ASP A 348 -15.84 -16.94 -7.36
N LEU A 349 -15.50 -16.81 -6.09
CA LEU A 349 -14.16 -16.41 -5.65
C LEU A 349 -13.07 -17.44 -6.03
N ASP A 350 -13.41 -18.72 -6.14
CA ASP A 350 -12.45 -19.74 -6.60
C ASP A 350 -12.11 -19.55 -8.07
N LYS A 351 -13.11 -19.21 -8.87
CA LYS A 351 -12.91 -18.88 -10.28
C LYS A 351 -12.13 -17.58 -10.46
N VAL A 352 -12.41 -16.57 -9.62
CA VAL A 352 -11.64 -15.31 -9.61
C VAL A 352 -10.18 -15.58 -9.28
N ARG A 353 -9.89 -16.32 -8.18
CA ARG A 353 -8.51 -16.68 -7.79
C ARG A 353 -7.75 -17.38 -8.91
N LYS A 354 -8.38 -18.38 -9.52
CA LYS A 354 -7.77 -19.13 -10.64
C LYS A 354 -7.46 -18.23 -11.83
N ASN A 355 -8.32 -17.28 -12.14
CA ASN A 355 -8.13 -16.37 -13.27
C ASN A 355 -7.21 -15.19 -12.96
N MET A 356 -6.93 -14.91 -11.67
CA MET A 356 -5.95 -13.92 -11.25
C MET A 356 -4.53 -14.34 -11.62
N ILE A 357 -4.22 -15.63 -11.51
CA ILE A 357 -2.89 -16.14 -11.83
C ILE A 357 -2.58 -15.92 -13.30
N GLY A 358 -1.43 -15.28 -13.56
CA GLY A 358 -0.98 -14.91 -14.89
C GLY A 358 -1.58 -13.61 -15.46
N ILE A 359 -2.45 -12.92 -14.71
CA ILE A 359 -2.90 -11.57 -15.09
C ILE A 359 -1.69 -10.62 -15.11
N THR A 360 -1.66 -9.78 -16.14
CA THR A 360 -0.70 -8.67 -16.25
C THR A 360 -1.43 -7.34 -16.19
N PHE A 361 -0.71 -6.31 -15.78
CA PHE A 361 -1.16 -4.92 -15.80
C PHE A 361 0.01 -4.01 -16.20
N ALA A 362 -0.27 -3.08 -17.11
CA ALA A 362 0.68 -2.03 -17.49
C ALA A 362 0.68 -0.93 -16.41
N ALA A 363 1.34 -1.21 -15.31
CA ALA A 363 1.40 -0.37 -14.14
C ALA A 363 2.28 0.88 -14.34
N PRO A 364 2.17 1.92 -13.48
CA PRO A 364 3.06 3.08 -13.52
C PRO A 364 4.56 2.75 -13.46
N GLN A 365 4.96 1.71 -12.74
CA GLN A 365 6.34 1.22 -12.66
C GLN A 365 6.80 0.44 -13.91
N GLY A 366 5.86 -0.03 -14.72
CA GLY A 366 6.05 -0.95 -15.84
C GLY A 366 5.08 -2.13 -15.78
N GLU A 367 5.23 -3.09 -16.69
CA GLU A 367 4.36 -4.27 -16.66
C GLU A 367 4.64 -5.14 -15.43
N ILE A 368 3.60 -5.41 -14.66
CA ILE A 368 3.59 -6.36 -13.54
C ILE A 368 2.74 -7.59 -13.90
N LYS A 369 3.02 -8.72 -13.24
CA LYS A 369 2.32 -9.99 -13.46
C LYS A 369 2.06 -10.69 -12.13
N MET A 370 0.85 -11.21 -11.95
CA MET A 370 0.50 -12.06 -10.81
C MET A 370 1.01 -13.49 -11.01
N PHE A 371 1.81 -13.96 -10.06
CA PHE A 371 2.42 -15.29 -10.08
C PHE A 371 1.53 -16.34 -9.36
N PRO A 372 1.83 -17.66 -9.57
CA PRO A 372 1.13 -18.75 -8.91
C PRO A 372 1.18 -18.72 -7.37
N ASN A 373 2.12 -18.03 -6.79
CA ASN A 373 2.25 -17.80 -5.34
C ASN A 373 1.44 -16.60 -4.84
N HIS A 374 0.56 -16.04 -5.66
CA HIS A 374 -0.29 -14.88 -5.37
C HIS A 374 0.48 -13.58 -5.10
N HIS A 375 1.70 -13.45 -5.60
CA HIS A 375 2.49 -12.22 -5.54
C HIS A 375 2.74 -11.66 -6.94
N THR A 376 2.94 -10.37 -7.05
CA THR A 376 3.29 -9.69 -8.30
C THR A 376 4.80 -9.69 -8.54
N SER A 377 5.19 -9.69 -9.81
CA SER A 377 6.55 -9.30 -10.19
C SER A 377 6.69 -7.79 -10.09
N GLU A 378 7.83 -7.31 -9.57
CA GLU A 378 8.04 -5.89 -9.28
C GLU A 378 9.38 -5.39 -9.83
N ARG A 379 9.40 -4.16 -10.31
CA ARG A 379 10.65 -3.45 -10.62
C ARG A 379 11.36 -3.09 -9.32
N VAL A 380 12.69 -3.21 -9.27
CA VAL A 380 13.47 -2.87 -8.07
C VAL A 380 14.22 -1.57 -8.31
N LEU A 381 13.97 -0.60 -7.44
CA LEU A 381 14.61 0.72 -7.48
C LEU A 381 15.28 1.03 -6.15
N ILE A 382 16.40 1.74 -6.19
CA ILE A 382 17.00 2.36 -5.01
C ILE A 382 17.17 3.84 -5.32
N GLY A 383 16.64 4.69 -4.44
CA GLY A 383 16.66 6.13 -4.56
C GLY A 383 17.39 6.80 -3.41
N GLU A 384 17.96 7.96 -3.70
CA GLU A 384 18.51 8.91 -2.73
C GLU A 384 17.54 10.08 -2.58
N ALA A 385 17.14 10.39 -1.35
CA ALA A 385 16.23 11.49 -1.07
C ALA A 385 16.91 12.83 -1.37
N GLU A 386 16.22 13.68 -2.15
CA GLU A 386 16.68 15.00 -2.54
C GLU A 386 16.02 16.11 -1.69
N PRO A 387 16.60 17.34 -1.68
CA PRO A 387 16.00 18.49 -0.99
C PRO A 387 14.58 18.86 -1.49
N THR A 388 14.20 18.40 -2.66
CA THR A 388 12.86 18.56 -3.24
C THR A 388 11.79 17.68 -2.60
N GLY A 389 12.19 16.71 -1.77
CA GLY A 389 11.31 15.66 -1.23
C GLY A 389 11.07 14.50 -2.20
N GLN A 390 11.75 14.51 -3.35
CA GLN A 390 11.72 13.43 -4.34
C GLN A 390 12.94 12.51 -4.20
N PHE A 391 12.94 11.42 -4.92
CA PHE A 391 14.09 10.52 -4.97
C PHE A 391 14.83 10.60 -6.30
N LYS A 392 16.15 10.71 -6.23
CA LYS A 392 17.04 10.46 -7.35
C LYS A 392 17.29 8.96 -7.47
N ILE A 393 16.84 8.35 -8.54
CA ILE A 393 17.02 6.89 -8.76
C ILE A 393 18.49 6.60 -9.04
N LEU A 394 19.12 5.76 -8.20
CA LEU A 394 20.51 5.34 -8.29
C LEU A 394 20.68 3.91 -8.79
N TYR A 395 19.70 3.06 -8.58
CA TYR A 395 19.64 1.69 -9.08
C TYR A 395 18.26 1.41 -9.65
N ASP A 396 18.23 0.63 -10.69
CA ASP A 396 17.02 0.26 -11.41
C ASP A 396 17.22 -1.09 -12.09
N SER A 397 16.44 -2.10 -11.71
CA SER A 397 16.49 -3.43 -12.32
C SER A 397 16.06 -3.45 -13.79
N LYS A 398 15.40 -2.40 -14.28
CA LYS A 398 14.85 -2.23 -15.64
C LYS A 398 13.72 -3.20 -16.00
N THR A 399 13.70 -4.36 -15.41
CA THR A 399 12.70 -5.41 -15.62
C THR A 399 12.11 -5.83 -14.28
N ALA A 400 10.85 -6.27 -14.32
CA ALA A 400 10.18 -6.79 -13.14
C ALA A 400 10.84 -8.09 -12.64
N VAL A 401 11.13 -8.16 -11.36
CA VAL A 401 11.76 -9.28 -10.66
C VAL A 401 10.65 -10.22 -10.17
N PRO A 402 10.73 -11.54 -10.45
CA PRO A 402 9.77 -12.50 -9.90
C PRO A 402 9.80 -12.57 -8.37
N PRO A 403 8.65 -12.76 -7.70
CA PRO A 403 8.58 -12.83 -6.24
C PRO A 403 9.05 -14.17 -5.69
N ILE A 404 9.82 -14.12 -4.58
CA ILE A 404 10.24 -15.29 -3.80
C ILE A 404 9.75 -15.09 -2.36
N PRO A 405 8.51 -15.51 -2.02
CA PRO A 405 7.93 -15.24 -0.70
C PRO A 405 8.61 -16.00 0.43
N TRP A 406 9.15 -17.20 0.19
CA TRP A 406 9.93 -17.96 1.17
C TRP A 406 11.42 -17.62 1.02
N ASN A 407 11.96 -16.89 1.99
CA ASN A 407 13.31 -16.35 1.94
C ASN A 407 14.39 -17.45 1.86
N GLN A 408 15.42 -17.22 1.04
CA GLN A 408 16.45 -18.22 0.76
C GLN A 408 17.72 -18.05 1.62
N PHE A 409 17.85 -16.96 2.38
CA PHE A 409 18.94 -16.79 3.35
C PHE A 409 18.60 -17.43 4.70
N VAL A 410 17.33 -17.39 5.12
CA VAL A 410 16.85 -17.94 6.39
C VAL A 410 16.83 -19.47 6.34
N PRO A 411 17.57 -20.18 7.21
CA PRO A 411 17.70 -21.65 7.15
C PRO A 411 16.38 -22.40 7.22
N GLU A 412 15.39 -21.90 7.98
CA GLU A 412 14.08 -22.51 8.20
C GLU A 412 13.16 -22.44 6.97
N THR A 413 13.48 -21.57 6.02
CA THR A 413 12.66 -21.36 4.82
C THR A 413 13.41 -21.56 3.51
N LYS A 414 14.71 -21.77 3.59
CA LYS A 414 15.54 -22.07 2.43
C LYS A 414 15.06 -23.33 1.69
N GLY A 415 14.87 -23.22 0.39
CA GLY A 415 14.39 -24.29 -0.49
C GLY A 415 12.87 -24.51 -0.44
N TYR A 416 12.11 -23.67 0.28
CA TYR A 416 10.67 -23.67 0.17
C TYR A 416 10.17 -22.78 -0.95
N THR A 417 9.03 -23.15 -1.50
CA THR A 417 8.25 -22.39 -2.49
C THR A 417 6.76 -22.45 -2.20
N CYS A 418 5.98 -21.75 -3.00
CA CYS A 418 4.52 -21.69 -2.94
C CYS A 418 3.98 -21.66 -4.38
N ASP A 419 2.93 -22.46 -4.62
CA ASP A 419 2.28 -22.51 -5.94
C ASP A 419 0.84 -23.00 -5.80
N TRP A 420 -0.12 -22.08 -5.91
CA TRP A 420 -1.54 -22.33 -5.78
C TRP A 420 -2.19 -22.93 -7.04
N THR A 421 -1.41 -23.19 -8.10
CA THR A 421 -1.88 -23.95 -9.25
C THR A 421 -1.78 -25.46 -9.03
N GLN A 422 -1.04 -25.89 -8.01
CA GLN A 422 -0.85 -27.29 -7.67
C GLN A 422 -1.96 -27.76 -6.74
N ASP A 423 -2.55 -28.92 -7.09
CA ASP A 423 -3.54 -29.60 -6.26
C ASP A 423 -2.84 -30.40 -5.15
N ARG A 424 -2.42 -29.70 -4.10
CA ARG A 424 -1.75 -30.26 -2.94
C ARG A 424 -2.10 -29.50 -1.66
N PRO A 425 -2.21 -30.19 -0.50
CA PRO A 425 -2.59 -29.55 0.77
C PRO A 425 -1.59 -28.50 1.25
N ASP A 426 -0.30 -28.64 0.90
CA ASP A 426 0.79 -27.77 1.31
C ASP A 426 1.24 -26.78 0.22
N ALA A 427 0.35 -26.46 -0.74
CA ALA A 427 0.64 -25.55 -1.86
C ALA A 427 1.21 -24.17 -1.41
N GLY A 428 0.89 -23.73 -0.19
CA GLY A 428 1.41 -22.50 0.40
C GLY A 428 2.87 -22.58 0.90
N LYS A 429 3.38 -23.79 1.17
CA LYS A 429 4.77 -23.98 1.62
C LYS A 429 5.25 -25.41 1.40
N PHE A 430 6.01 -25.63 0.35
CA PHE A 430 6.60 -26.93 0.07
C PHE A 430 8.03 -26.80 -0.47
N ARG A 431 8.80 -27.87 -0.41
CA ARG A 431 10.13 -27.94 -1.01
C ARG A 431 10.05 -28.37 -2.47
N MET A 432 10.84 -27.73 -3.33
CA MET A 432 11.03 -28.18 -4.70
C MET A 432 11.90 -29.43 -4.78
#